data_6cc81c29d78a12e2fec775e4d7333d38
#
_entry.id   6cc81c29d78a12e2fec775e4d7333d38
#
_cell.length_a   1.000
_cell.length_b   1.000
_cell.length_c   1.000
_cell.angle_alpha   90.00
_cell.angle_beta   90.00
_cell.angle_gamma   90.00
#
_symmetry.space_group_name_H-M   'P 1'
#
loop_
_entity.id
_entity.type
_entity.pdbx_description
1 polymer ?
#
loop_
_entity_poly.entity_id
_entity_poly.type
_entity_poly.pdbx_seq_one_letter_code
_entity_poly.pdbx_strand_id
1 'polypeptide(L)'
;GENDRSEEYLVVNKPKSGMPSASVFKNEIDRISRYAKETKRILPFFTNLGVLSKEQIYQFGICMDAFKSSETAENQVYAAISTLEEKGILARFTAENGGDLYCLSQYTLNGMNKESIRKSKSYFLISVGNINFSAGMEIDKKTADNFYSNNRVLIQYLLMQKKLLAKSQYEKVI
;
A
#
# COMPACT_ATOMS: atom_id res chain seq x y z
N GLY A 1 -9.82 13.75 -26.45
CA GLY A 1 -10.32 12.64 -27.22
C GLY A 1 -10.21 11.31 -26.52
N GLU A 2 -10.73 10.27 -27.09
CA GLU A 2 -10.69 8.91 -26.51
C GLU A 2 -9.26 8.41 -26.28
N ASN A 3 -8.30 8.87 -27.07
CA ASN A 3 -6.90 8.50 -26.94
C ASN A 3 -6.22 9.13 -25.71
N ASP A 4 -6.71 10.26 -25.23
CA ASP A 4 -6.13 10.93 -24.06
C ASP A 4 -6.44 10.17 -22.76
N ARG A 5 -7.57 9.44 -22.71
CA ARG A 5 -7.93 8.62 -21.56
C ARG A 5 -7.02 7.41 -21.36
N SER A 6 -6.54 6.80 -22.44
CA SER A 6 -5.66 5.64 -22.36
C SER A 6 -4.26 6.01 -21.84
N GLU A 7 -3.85 7.28 -21.98
CA GLU A 7 -2.60 7.81 -21.46
C GLU A 7 -2.69 8.20 -19.97
N GLU A 8 -3.91 8.52 -19.48
CA GLU A 8 -4.14 8.89 -18.08
C GLU A 8 -4.18 7.70 -17.13
N TYR A 9 -4.46 6.51 -17.65
CA TYR A 9 -4.62 5.29 -16.87
C TYR A 9 -3.63 4.24 -17.35
N LEU A 10 -2.72 3.85 -16.47
CA LEU A 10 -1.73 2.83 -16.81
C LEU A 10 -1.79 1.71 -15.77
N VAL A 11 -2.56 0.68 -16.10
CA VAL A 11 -2.67 -0.54 -15.29
C VAL A 11 -1.67 -1.55 -15.83
N VAL A 12 -0.73 -1.99 -14.99
CA VAL A 12 0.34 -2.90 -15.39
C VAL A 12 -0.11 -4.36 -15.24
N ASN A 13 -0.96 -4.65 -14.29
CA ASN A 13 -1.52 -5.99 -14.09
C ASN A 13 -3.04 -5.94 -13.94
N LYS A 14 -3.69 -7.05 -14.28
CA LYS A 14 -5.13 -7.17 -14.07
C LYS A 14 -5.39 -7.62 -12.63
N PRO A 15 -6.03 -6.77 -11.78
CA PRO A 15 -6.30 -7.15 -10.41
C PRO A 15 -7.36 -8.24 -10.34
N LYS A 16 -7.34 -9.01 -9.27
CA LYS A 16 -8.35 -10.00 -8.97
C LYS A 16 -9.70 -9.31 -8.74
N SER A 17 -10.75 -9.82 -9.37
CA SER A 17 -12.09 -9.32 -9.21
C SER A 17 -12.94 -10.25 -8.35
N GLY A 18 -14.05 -9.75 -7.84
CA GLY A 18 -15.01 -10.53 -7.07
C GLY A 18 -15.35 -9.88 -5.73
N MET A 19 -16.31 -10.48 -5.06
CA MET A 19 -16.78 -10.04 -3.76
C MET A 19 -16.71 -11.21 -2.76
N PRO A 20 -15.48 -11.52 -2.29
CA PRO A 20 -15.33 -12.61 -1.33
C PRO A 20 -16.01 -12.26 -0.01
N SER A 21 -16.50 -13.28 0.70
CA SER A 21 -16.89 -13.06 2.10
C SER A 21 -15.66 -12.73 2.93
N ALA A 22 -15.85 -12.08 4.08
CA ALA A 22 -14.76 -11.73 4.98
C ALA A 22 -13.97 -12.96 5.45
N SER A 23 -14.66 -14.08 5.68
CA SER A 23 -14.00 -15.33 6.09
C SER A 23 -13.17 -15.95 4.98
N VAL A 24 -13.66 -15.96 3.75
CA VAL A 24 -12.92 -16.45 2.58
C VAL A 24 -11.66 -15.62 2.35
N PHE A 25 -11.79 -14.30 2.39
CA PHE A 25 -10.67 -13.39 2.25
C PHE A 25 -9.63 -13.58 3.36
N LYS A 26 -10.08 -13.65 4.62
CA LYS A 26 -9.20 -13.89 5.76
C LYS A 26 -8.40 -15.19 5.62
N ASN A 27 -9.05 -16.26 5.22
CA ASN A 27 -8.41 -17.56 5.01
C ASN A 27 -7.35 -17.47 3.91
N GLU A 28 -7.64 -16.76 2.84
CA GLU A 28 -6.68 -16.54 1.75
C GLU A 28 -5.46 -15.76 2.23
N ILE A 29 -5.66 -14.68 2.98
CA ILE A 29 -4.57 -13.89 3.54
C ILE A 29 -3.74 -14.71 4.54
N ASP A 30 -4.39 -15.51 5.39
CA ASP A 30 -3.69 -16.41 6.31
C ASP A 30 -2.79 -17.39 5.56
N ARG A 31 -3.30 -17.97 4.46
CA ARG A 31 -2.52 -18.88 3.63
C ARG A 31 -1.33 -18.21 2.98
N ILE A 32 -1.53 -17.03 2.40
CA ILE A 32 -0.45 -16.25 1.76
C ILE A 32 0.62 -15.87 2.79
N SER A 33 0.22 -15.45 3.99
CA SER A 33 1.15 -15.00 5.03
C SER A 33 2.01 -16.11 5.60
N ARG A 34 1.70 -17.39 5.35
CA ARG A 34 2.56 -18.50 5.76
C ARG A 34 3.90 -18.51 5.02
N TYR A 35 3.93 -18.01 3.78
CA TYR A 35 5.16 -17.93 2.98
C TYR A 35 5.59 -16.51 2.66
N ALA A 36 4.67 -15.57 2.59
CA ALA A 36 4.96 -14.13 2.47
C ALA A 36 4.75 -13.47 3.84
N LYS A 37 5.74 -13.56 4.70
CA LYS A 37 5.64 -13.27 6.14
C LYS A 37 5.16 -11.86 6.47
N GLU A 38 5.47 -10.87 5.63
CA GLU A 38 5.16 -9.47 5.91
C GLU A 38 3.74 -9.06 5.45
N THR A 39 2.99 -9.98 4.85
CA THR A 39 1.67 -9.70 4.27
C THR A 39 0.73 -9.00 5.25
N LYS A 40 0.55 -9.53 6.46
CA LYS A 40 -0.37 -8.98 7.45
C LYS A 40 0.08 -7.63 8.01
N ARG A 41 1.38 -7.37 7.99
CA ARG A 41 1.93 -6.09 8.48
C ARG A 41 1.77 -4.97 7.46
N ILE A 42 1.94 -5.26 6.17
CA ILE A 42 1.93 -4.23 5.13
C ILE A 42 0.53 -3.91 4.59
N LEU A 43 -0.39 -4.86 4.59
CA LEU A 43 -1.75 -4.61 4.06
C LEU A 43 -2.46 -3.42 4.74
N PRO A 44 -2.40 -3.24 6.08
CA PRO A 44 -3.02 -2.08 6.73
C PRO A 44 -2.43 -0.74 6.30
N PHE A 45 -1.20 -0.70 5.77
CA PHE A 45 -0.60 0.55 5.32
C PHE A 45 -1.39 1.17 4.18
N PHE A 46 -1.95 0.35 3.30
CA PHE A 46 -2.76 0.81 2.18
C PHE A 46 -4.09 1.41 2.63
N THR A 47 -4.65 0.96 3.74
CA THR A 47 -5.89 1.54 4.28
C THR A 47 -5.65 2.94 4.83
N ASN A 48 -4.43 3.26 5.23
CA ASN A 48 -4.06 4.57 5.76
C ASN A 48 -3.50 5.50 4.69
N LEU A 49 -2.66 4.98 3.80
CA LEU A 49 -1.89 5.80 2.84
C LEU A 49 -2.31 5.63 1.39
N GLY A 50 -3.03 4.59 1.08
CA GLY A 50 -3.70 4.41 -0.20
C GLY A 50 -2.84 3.86 -1.31
N VAL A 51 -2.00 4.68 -1.86
CA VAL A 51 -1.15 4.35 -3.01
C VAL A 51 0.31 4.53 -2.57
N LEU A 52 1.11 3.47 -2.70
CA LEU A 52 2.48 3.44 -2.21
C LEU A 52 3.40 2.77 -3.23
N SER A 53 4.62 3.28 -3.37
CA SER A 53 5.69 2.52 -4.00
C SER A 53 6.21 1.44 -3.03
N LYS A 54 6.94 0.47 -3.53
CA LYS A 54 7.52 -0.57 -2.66
C LYS A 54 8.50 0.02 -1.65
N GLU A 55 9.25 1.04 -2.04
CA GLU A 55 10.18 1.76 -1.16
C GLU A 55 9.42 2.48 -0.04
N GLN A 56 8.29 3.10 -0.35
CA GLN A 56 7.45 3.77 0.64
C GLN A 56 6.84 2.77 1.62
N ILE A 57 6.43 1.59 1.15
CA ILE A 57 5.90 0.53 2.02
C ILE A 57 6.96 0.12 3.04
N TYR A 58 8.19 -0.10 2.60
CA TYR A 58 9.31 -0.44 3.48
C TYR A 58 9.61 0.68 4.47
N GLN A 59 9.76 1.91 3.99
CA GLN A 59 10.08 3.06 4.83
C GLN A 59 8.99 3.35 5.86
N PHE A 60 7.73 3.26 5.45
CA PHE A 60 6.61 3.46 6.37
C PHE A 60 6.59 2.38 7.46
N GLY A 61 6.88 1.14 7.09
CA GLY A 61 7.00 0.04 8.06
C GLY A 61 8.10 0.30 9.10
N ILE A 62 9.23 0.84 8.70
CA ILE A 62 10.28 1.27 9.62
C ILE A 62 9.76 2.37 10.56
N CYS A 63 9.07 3.36 10.01
CA CYS A 63 8.49 4.47 10.81
C CYS A 63 7.50 3.96 11.86
N MET A 64 6.73 2.95 11.53
CA MET A 64 5.69 2.38 12.41
C MET A 64 6.20 1.24 13.28
N ASP A 65 7.49 0.96 13.27
CA ASP A 65 8.13 -0.14 13.99
C ASP A 65 7.54 -1.52 13.64
N ALA A 66 7.02 -1.66 12.42
CA ALA A 66 6.49 -2.94 11.95
C ALA A 66 7.62 -3.97 11.74
N PHE A 67 8.80 -3.50 11.37
CA PHE A 67 10.00 -4.31 11.24
C PHE A 67 11.23 -3.43 11.42
N LYS A 68 12.37 -4.06 11.74
CA LYS A 68 13.64 -3.35 11.89
C LYS A 68 14.31 -3.17 10.53
N SER A 69 14.96 -2.02 10.34
CA SER A 69 15.70 -1.74 9.11
C SER A 69 16.83 -2.75 8.91
N SER A 70 16.78 -3.47 7.81
CA SER A 70 17.83 -4.39 7.36
C SER A 70 17.59 -4.77 5.89
N GLU A 71 18.64 -5.21 5.22
CA GLU A 71 18.53 -5.74 3.86
C GLU A 71 17.58 -6.94 3.79
N THR A 72 17.65 -7.82 4.78
CA THR A 72 16.76 -8.98 4.87
C THR A 72 15.29 -8.56 4.99
N ALA A 73 14.99 -7.58 5.87
CA ALA A 73 13.63 -7.07 6.02
C ALA A 73 13.12 -6.42 4.73
N GLU A 74 13.97 -5.62 4.08
CA GLU A 74 13.63 -5.00 2.80
C GLU A 74 13.30 -6.04 1.74
N ASN A 75 14.12 -7.06 1.59
CA ASN A 75 13.90 -8.14 0.63
C ASN A 75 12.63 -8.93 0.95
N GLN A 76 12.33 -9.18 2.20
CA GLN A 76 11.11 -9.87 2.63
C GLN A 76 9.85 -9.03 2.33
N VAL A 77 9.92 -7.72 2.54
CA VAL A 77 8.82 -6.81 2.20
C VAL A 77 8.58 -6.80 0.69
N TYR A 78 9.64 -6.68 -0.11
CA TYR A 78 9.52 -6.66 -1.56
C TYR A 78 9.00 -8.00 -2.12
N ALA A 79 9.44 -9.11 -1.55
CA ALA A 79 8.92 -10.43 -1.91
C ALA A 79 7.43 -10.57 -1.58
N ALA A 80 7.00 -10.06 -0.42
CA ALA A 80 5.59 -10.07 -0.04
C ALA A 80 4.75 -9.22 -1.01
N ILE A 81 5.23 -8.05 -1.39
CA ILE A 81 4.54 -7.18 -2.37
C ILE A 81 4.37 -7.90 -3.71
N SER A 82 5.43 -8.53 -4.21
CA SER A 82 5.38 -9.29 -5.47
C SER A 82 4.37 -10.43 -5.39
N THR A 83 4.34 -11.15 -4.30
CA THR A 83 3.38 -12.24 -4.08
C THR A 83 1.95 -11.72 -4.05
N LEU A 84 1.70 -10.63 -3.33
CA LEU A 84 0.37 -10.02 -3.23
C LEU A 84 -0.12 -9.49 -4.58
N GLU A 85 0.77 -8.94 -5.38
CA GLU A 85 0.46 -8.54 -6.75
C GLU A 85 0.10 -9.75 -7.60
N GLU A 86 0.92 -10.79 -7.58
CA GLU A 86 0.69 -12.02 -8.33
C GLU A 86 -0.66 -12.66 -7.97
N LYS A 87 -1.02 -12.64 -6.70
CA LYS A 87 -2.30 -13.17 -6.21
C LYS A 87 -3.48 -12.23 -6.43
N GLY A 88 -3.27 -11.05 -6.99
CA GLY A 88 -4.33 -10.09 -7.26
C GLY A 88 -4.88 -9.38 -6.02
N ILE A 89 -4.18 -9.47 -4.90
CA ILE A 89 -4.53 -8.74 -3.65
C ILE A 89 -4.13 -7.28 -3.77
N LEU A 90 -2.96 -7.03 -4.33
CA LEU A 90 -2.51 -5.68 -4.71
C LEU A 90 -2.59 -5.53 -6.22
N ALA A 91 -2.92 -4.33 -6.65
CA ALA A 91 -2.83 -3.92 -8.04
C ALA A 91 -1.63 -3.01 -8.22
N ARG A 92 -0.91 -3.18 -9.33
CA ARG A 92 0.25 -2.38 -9.67
C ARG A 92 -0.01 -1.53 -10.90
N PHE A 93 0.46 -0.30 -10.87
CA PHE A 93 0.44 0.59 -12.02
C PHE A 93 1.71 1.42 -12.05
N THR A 94 2.09 1.87 -13.23
CA THR A 94 3.32 2.64 -13.43
C THR A 94 3.03 4.13 -13.33
N ALA A 95 3.76 4.82 -12.46
CA ALA A 95 3.69 6.26 -12.31
C ALA A 95 4.37 6.96 -13.50
N GLU A 96 4.10 8.25 -13.65
CA GLU A 96 4.65 9.08 -14.74
C GLU A 96 6.17 9.03 -14.81
N ASN A 97 6.84 8.97 -13.66
CA ASN A 97 8.30 8.95 -13.56
C ASN A 97 8.89 7.53 -13.64
N GLY A 98 8.13 6.55 -14.14
CA GLY A 98 8.61 5.20 -14.39
C GLY A 98 8.70 4.30 -13.17
N GLY A 99 8.26 4.75 -12.00
CA GLY A 99 8.19 3.93 -10.79
C GLY A 99 6.88 3.18 -10.69
N ASP A 100 6.92 2.02 -10.07
CA ASP A 100 5.72 1.22 -9.83
C ASP A 100 5.04 1.66 -8.53
N LEU A 101 3.71 1.83 -8.60
CA LEU A 101 2.86 2.13 -7.45
C LEU A 101 1.88 0.99 -7.22
N TYR A 102 1.48 0.81 -5.98
CA TYR A 102 0.61 -0.28 -5.55
C TYR A 102 -0.56 0.27 -4.77
N CYS A 103 -1.69 -0.40 -4.86
CA CYS A 103 -2.85 -0.17 -4.00
C CYS A 103 -3.66 -1.45 -3.86
N LEU A 104 -4.66 -1.44 -2.97
CA LEU A 104 -5.53 -2.59 -2.77
C LEU A 104 -6.41 -2.80 -4.00
N SER A 105 -6.55 -4.06 -4.43
CA SER A 105 -7.50 -4.40 -5.48
C SER A 105 -8.93 -4.29 -4.97
N GLN A 106 -9.90 -4.23 -5.88
CA GLN A 106 -11.33 -4.23 -5.52
C GLN A 106 -11.72 -5.49 -4.76
N TYR A 107 -11.16 -6.63 -5.15
CA TYR A 107 -11.34 -7.88 -4.44
C TYR A 107 -10.96 -7.75 -2.97
N THR A 108 -9.80 -7.17 -2.70
CA THR A 108 -9.30 -6.95 -1.33
C THR A 108 -10.19 -6.00 -0.55
N LEU A 109 -10.60 -4.89 -1.17
CA LEU A 109 -11.50 -3.94 -0.53
C LEU A 109 -12.84 -4.59 -0.17
N ASN A 110 -13.38 -5.42 -1.06
CA ASN A 110 -14.63 -6.13 -0.80
C ASN A 110 -14.49 -7.19 0.29
N GLY A 111 -13.31 -7.81 0.40
CA GLY A 111 -13.04 -8.85 1.38
C GLY A 111 -12.68 -8.35 2.77
N MET A 112 -12.25 -7.09 2.88
CA MET A 112 -11.92 -6.50 4.18
C MET A 112 -13.18 -6.15 4.95
N ASN A 113 -13.10 -6.28 6.28
CA ASN A 113 -14.21 -5.88 7.14
C ASN A 113 -14.44 -4.35 7.03
N LYS A 114 -15.63 -3.97 6.58
CA LYS A 114 -16.02 -2.58 6.40
C LYS A 114 -15.88 -1.75 7.69
N GLU A 115 -16.08 -2.37 8.84
CA GLU A 115 -15.93 -1.71 10.12
C GLU A 115 -14.47 -1.42 10.45
N SER A 116 -13.59 -2.36 10.21
CA SER A 116 -12.14 -2.16 10.37
C SER A 116 -11.61 -1.08 9.44
N ILE A 117 -12.12 -1.04 8.21
CA ILE A 117 -11.81 -0.01 7.24
C ILE A 117 -12.26 1.35 7.74
N ARG A 118 -13.48 1.44 8.27
CA ARG A 118 -14.07 2.69 8.77
C ARG A 118 -13.36 3.21 10.02
N LYS A 119 -12.92 2.31 10.91
CA LYS A 119 -12.18 2.66 12.13
C LYS A 119 -10.75 3.14 11.85
N SER A 120 -10.19 2.81 10.71
CA SER A 120 -8.82 3.23 10.35
C SER A 120 -8.69 4.73 10.10
N LYS A 121 -9.80 5.47 10.08
CA LYS A 121 -9.87 6.94 9.86
C LYS A 121 -9.09 7.41 8.64
N SER A 122 -8.93 6.56 7.65
CA SER A 122 -8.09 6.94 6.55
C SER A 122 -8.87 7.82 5.58
N TYR A 123 -8.37 9.00 5.40
CA TYR A 123 -8.76 9.90 4.30
C TYR A 123 -8.78 9.17 2.97
N PHE A 124 -7.95 8.19 2.87
CA PHE A 124 -7.82 7.33 1.73
C PHE A 124 -9.11 6.62 1.37
N LEU A 125 -9.84 6.08 2.36
CA LEU A 125 -11.10 5.39 2.06
C LEU A 125 -12.19 6.34 1.56
N ILE A 126 -12.16 7.58 2.03
CA ILE A 126 -13.04 8.63 1.50
C ILE A 126 -12.65 8.95 0.07
N SER A 127 -11.35 9.05 -0.19
CA SER A 127 -10.80 9.29 -1.53
C SER A 127 -10.97 8.09 -2.46
N VAL A 128 -10.81 6.88 -1.93
CA VAL A 128 -11.02 5.63 -2.68
C VAL A 128 -12.47 5.50 -3.16
N GLY A 129 -13.42 6.05 -2.42
CA GLY A 129 -14.81 6.12 -2.89
C GLY A 129 -14.97 6.85 -4.21
N ASN A 130 -14.02 7.71 -4.57
CA ASN A 130 -13.99 8.43 -5.83
C ASN A 130 -13.10 7.78 -6.90
N ILE A 131 -12.36 6.74 -6.55
CA ILE A 131 -11.52 5.99 -7.48
C ILE A 131 -12.32 4.78 -7.95
N ASN A 132 -12.48 4.65 -9.24
CA ASN A 132 -13.22 3.54 -9.82
C ASN A 132 -12.31 2.31 -9.91
N PHE A 133 -12.41 1.43 -8.92
CA PHE A 133 -11.71 0.15 -8.94
C PHE A 133 -12.44 -0.94 -9.73
N SER A 134 -13.67 -0.67 -10.21
CA SER A 134 -14.55 -1.70 -10.74
C SER A 134 -14.12 -2.28 -12.09
N ALA A 135 -13.34 -1.57 -12.86
CA ALA A 135 -12.89 -2.01 -14.18
C ALA A 135 -11.41 -2.41 -14.20
N GLY A 136 -10.89 -2.95 -13.11
CA GLY A 136 -9.51 -3.39 -13.07
C GLY A 136 -8.54 -2.28 -12.74
N MET A 137 -8.77 -1.54 -11.67
CA MET A 137 -7.85 -0.52 -11.17
C MET A 137 -7.51 0.58 -12.18
N GLU A 138 -8.52 1.22 -12.69
CA GLU A 138 -8.32 2.48 -13.37
C GLU A 138 -8.16 3.58 -12.33
N ILE A 139 -6.93 4.02 -12.11
CA ILE A 139 -6.64 5.17 -11.27
C ILE A 139 -6.08 6.28 -12.13
N ASP A 140 -6.61 7.48 -11.96
CA ASP A 140 -6.09 8.66 -12.62
C ASP A 140 -4.64 8.87 -12.21
N LYS A 141 -3.76 9.01 -13.19
CA LYS A 141 -2.33 9.21 -13.01
C LYS A 141 -2.02 10.39 -12.09
N LYS A 142 -2.73 11.49 -12.26
CA LYS A 142 -2.59 12.68 -11.41
C LYS A 142 -2.95 12.39 -9.95
N THR A 143 -4.01 11.65 -9.72
CA THR A 143 -4.44 11.23 -8.38
C THR A 143 -3.39 10.33 -7.75
N ALA A 144 -2.86 9.37 -8.51
CA ALA A 144 -1.79 8.49 -8.06
C ALA A 144 -0.52 9.26 -7.67
N ASP A 145 -0.12 10.22 -8.51
CA ASP A 145 1.04 11.06 -8.25
C ASP A 145 0.85 11.93 -7.01
N ASN A 146 -0.36 12.42 -6.78
CA ASN A 146 -0.70 13.18 -5.58
C ASN A 146 -0.57 12.33 -4.31
N PHE A 147 -1.08 11.09 -4.33
CA PHE A 147 -0.90 10.16 -3.21
C PHE A 147 0.57 9.88 -2.96
N TYR A 148 1.32 9.59 -4.00
CA TYR A 148 2.75 9.31 -3.91
C TYR A 148 3.51 10.49 -3.28
N SER A 149 3.24 11.71 -3.76
CA SER A 149 3.91 12.92 -3.28
C SER A 149 3.56 13.24 -1.83
N ASN A 150 2.29 13.14 -1.47
CA ASN A 150 1.83 13.37 -0.10
C ASN A 150 2.43 12.34 0.87
N ASN A 151 2.46 11.08 0.47
CA ASN A 151 3.04 10.02 1.29
C ASN A 151 4.56 10.18 1.43
N ARG A 152 5.24 10.65 0.40
CA ARG A 152 6.68 10.95 0.46
C ARG A 152 6.97 11.99 1.54
N VAL A 153 6.22 13.08 1.55
CA VAL A 153 6.39 14.14 2.56
C VAL A 153 6.12 13.61 3.96
N LEU A 154 5.03 12.87 4.14
CA LEU A 154 4.67 12.28 5.43
C LEU A 154 5.76 11.32 5.93
N ILE A 155 6.23 10.42 5.09
CA ILE A 155 7.25 9.43 5.46
C ILE A 155 8.56 10.12 5.82
N GLN A 156 8.99 11.12 5.05
CA GLN A 156 10.19 11.91 5.37
C GLN A 156 10.06 12.58 6.73
N TYR A 157 8.90 13.18 7.01
CA TYR A 157 8.63 13.80 8.31
C TYR A 157 8.73 12.77 9.44
N LEU A 158 8.11 11.61 9.29
CA LEU A 158 8.14 10.55 10.30
C LEU A 158 9.55 10.02 10.54
N LEU A 159 10.34 9.86 9.48
CA LEU A 159 11.74 9.44 9.59
C LEU A 159 12.58 10.48 10.34
N MET A 160 12.35 11.77 10.09
CA MET A 160 13.02 12.84 10.83
C MET A 160 12.65 12.82 12.31
N GLN A 161 11.38 12.64 12.64
CA GLN A 161 10.91 12.53 14.03
C GLN A 161 11.56 11.35 14.74
N LYS A 162 11.68 10.23 14.08
CA LYS A 162 12.32 9.03 14.64
C LYS A 162 13.80 9.27 14.93
N LYS A 163 14.51 9.96 14.04
CA LYS A 163 15.93 10.31 14.26
C LYS A 163 16.10 11.28 15.43
N LEU A 164 15.24 12.28 15.54
CA LEU A 164 15.29 13.25 16.63
C LEU A 164 15.01 12.60 17.97
N LEU A 165 14.04 11.70 18.05
CA LEU A 165 13.76 10.91 19.26
C LEU A 165 14.94 10.04 19.66
N ALA A 166 15.54 9.33 18.70
CA ALA A 166 16.70 8.49 18.95
C ALA A 166 17.88 9.32 19.46
N LYS A 167 18.13 10.48 18.87
CA LYS A 167 19.17 11.41 19.30
C LYS A 167 18.90 11.95 20.72
N SER A 168 17.66 12.34 21.00
CA SER A 168 17.26 12.82 22.33
C SER A 168 17.43 11.75 23.40
N GLN A 169 17.09 10.50 23.10
CA GLN A 169 17.30 9.37 24.01
C GLN A 169 18.77 9.12 24.26
N TYR A 170 19.61 9.22 23.23
CA TYR A 170 21.06 9.06 23.34
C TYR A 170 21.67 10.16 24.22
N GLU A 171 21.27 11.40 24.03
CA GLU A 171 21.75 12.55 24.82
C GLU A 171 21.38 12.44 26.31
N LYS A 172 20.25 11.77 26.63
CA LYS A 172 19.83 11.55 28.03
C LYS A 172 20.66 10.48 28.75
N VAL A 173 21.32 9.60 28.01
CA VAL A 173 22.13 8.51 28.58
C VAL A 173 23.56 8.96 28.89
N ILE A 174 23.99 10.04 28.26
CA ILE A 174 25.30 10.67 28.49
C ILE A 174 25.19 11.69 29.63
#